data_a84b24f810d2bdcf85c54457290e0f93
#
_entry.id   a84b24f810d2bdcf85c54457290e0f93
#
_cell.length_a   1.000
_cell.length_b   1.000
_cell.length_c   1.000
_cell.angle_alpha   90.00
_cell.angle_beta   90.00
_cell.angle_gamma   90.00
#
_symmetry.space_group_name_H-M   'P 1'
#
loop_
_entity.id
_entity.type
_entity.pdbx_description
1 polymer ?
#
loop_
_entity_poly.entity_id
_entity_poly.type
_entity_poly.pdbx_seq_one_letter_code
_entity_poly.pdbx_strand_id
1 'polypeptide(L)'
;RGGGTGTGAAPVVAKIAKEQGILTVGVVTKPFKFEAKQRMLNATGGIERLKESVDTLIVIPNDKLLEIVDRRTTMPDALKKADEVLQQAVQGITDLINLPALINLDFADVSTVMKDKGLAHIGIGSAKGDDKAIEAVKLAVASPLLETTINGATHVIINISGDISLMDANDAASYVQDLAGEDA
;
A
#
# COMPACT_ATOMS: atom_id res chain seq x y z
N ARG A 1 -8.34 9.52 -7.32
CA ARG A 1 -9.69 9.76 -6.77
C ARG A 1 -10.77 10.03 -7.84
N GLY A 2 -10.62 9.56 -9.09
CA GLY A 2 -11.62 9.77 -10.16
C GLY A 2 -11.67 11.18 -10.73
N GLY A 3 -10.64 11.98 -10.54
CA GLY A 3 -10.42 13.23 -11.25
C GLY A 3 -9.98 12.96 -12.70
N GLY A 4 -10.15 13.94 -13.60
CA GLY A 4 -9.88 13.77 -15.03
C GLY A 4 -8.40 13.57 -15.36
N THR A 5 -7.54 14.41 -14.80
CA THR A 5 -6.09 14.43 -15.13
C THR A 5 -5.39 13.13 -14.74
N GLY A 6 -5.44 12.76 -13.46
CA GLY A 6 -4.76 11.55 -12.98
C GLY A 6 -5.33 10.27 -13.58
N THR A 7 -6.65 10.17 -13.65
CA THR A 7 -7.34 9.00 -14.21
C THR A 7 -7.04 8.77 -15.68
N GLY A 8 -6.87 9.84 -16.44
CA GLY A 8 -6.54 9.77 -17.88
C GLY A 8 -5.04 9.59 -18.15
N ALA A 9 -4.18 10.32 -17.44
CA ALA A 9 -2.74 10.35 -17.69
C ALA A 9 -1.98 9.16 -17.11
N ALA A 10 -2.35 8.68 -15.92
CA ALA A 10 -1.61 7.62 -15.23
C ALA A 10 -1.47 6.32 -16.05
N PRO A 11 -2.51 5.78 -16.70
CA PRO A 11 -2.36 4.59 -17.54
C PRO A 11 -1.38 4.78 -18.70
N VAL A 12 -1.36 5.97 -19.30
CA VAL A 12 -0.46 6.30 -20.42
C VAL A 12 1.00 6.33 -19.95
N VAL A 13 1.27 7.02 -18.84
CA VAL A 13 2.61 7.10 -18.26
C VAL A 13 3.08 5.70 -17.84
N ALA A 14 2.22 4.92 -17.19
CA ALA A 14 2.54 3.55 -16.76
C ALA A 14 2.86 2.63 -17.94
N LYS A 15 2.09 2.71 -19.01
CA LYS A 15 2.32 1.95 -20.24
C LYS A 15 3.68 2.25 -20.86
N ILE A 16 4.04 3.53 -20.95
CA ILE A 16 5.33 3.97 -21.48
C ILE A 16 6.47 3.43 -20.62
N ALA A 17 6.37 3.53 -19.30
CA ALA A 17 7.38 3.02 -18.38
C ALA A 17 7.55 1.50 -18.52
N LYS A 18 6.45 0.75 -18.58
CA LYS A 18 6.48 -0.71 -18.72
C LYS A 18 7.07 -1.15 -20.08
N GLU A 19 6.74 -0.46 -21.15
CA GLU A 19 7.31 -0.71 -22.48
C GLU A 19 8.82 -0.49 -22.54
N GLN A 20 9.36 0.37 -21.68
CA GLN A 20 10.81 0.59 -21.53
C GLN A 20 11.49 -0.43 -20.60
N GLY A 21 10.79 -1.43 -20.12
CA GLY A 21 11.32 -2.43 -19.20
C GLY A 21 11.49 -1.95 -17.76
N ILE A 22 10.85 -0.84 -17.38
CA ILE A 22 10.91 -0.28 -16.03
C ILE A 22 9.86 -0.96 -15.16
N LEU A 23 10.25 -1.45 -13.98
CA LEU A 23 9.31 -1.94 -12.99
C LEU A 23 8.32 -0.82 -12.63
N THR A 24 7.04 -1.07 -12.85
CA THR A 24 5.99 -0.08 -12.72
C THR A 24 4.97 -0.51 -11.68
N VAL A 25 4.88 0.23 -10.59
CA VAL A 25 3.92 0.00 -9.50
C VAL A 25 2.96 1.17 -9.43
N GLY A 26 1.67 0.88 -9.50
CA GLY A 26 0.61 1.87 -9.34
C GLY A 26 0.09 1.88 -7.90
N VAL A 27 -0.06 3.06 -7.32
CA VAL A 27 -0.70 3.25 -6.01
C VAL A 27 -1.80 4.27 -6.19
N VAL A 28 -3.04 3.86 -5.97
CA VAL A 28 -4.21 4.69 -6.21
C VAL A 28 -5.22 4.58 -5.08
N THR A 29 -6.12 5.55 -5.02
CA THR A 29 -7.23 5.54 -4.07
C THR A 29 -8.56 5.48 -4.80
N LYS A 30 -9.53 4.76 -4.21
CA LYS A 30 -10.94 4.89 -4.59
C LYS A 30 -11.54 6.06 -3.82
N PRO A 31 -12.37 6.91 -4.46
CA PRO A 31 -12.99 8.04 -3.78
C PRO A 31 -13.92 7.58 -2.66
N PHE A 32 -14.16 8.46 -1.69
CA PHE A 32 -15.23 8.26 -0.71
C PHE A 32 -16.60 8.24 -1.42
N LYS A 33 -17.56 7.54 -0.86
CA LYS A 33 -18.93 7.49 -1.38
C LYS A 33 -19.58 8.87 -1.46
N PHE A 34 -19.23 9.77 -0.53
CA PHE A 34 -19.76 11.14 -0.54
C PHE A 34 -19.20 12.01 -1.68
N GLU A 35 -18.14 11.60 -2.37
CA GLU A 35 -17.55 12.36 -3.47
C GLU A 35 -18.33 12.25 -4.79
N ALA A 36 -19.46 11.60 -4.79
CA ALA A 36 -20.38 11.38 -5.89
C ALA A 36 -20.13 10.13 -6.74
N LYS A 37 -21.23 9.57 -7.20
CA LYS A 37 -21.25 8.34 -8.00
C LYS A 37 -20.40 8.44 -9.27
N GLN A 38 -20.40 9.61 -9.92
CA GLN A 38 -19.63 9.80 -11.14
C GLN A 38 -18.12 9.67 -10.91
N ARG A 39 -17.62 10.18 -9.78
CA ARG A 39 -16.20 10.02 -9.43
C ARG A 39 -15.85 8.55 -9.17
N MET A 40 -16.73 7.81 -8.56
CA MET A 40 -16.52 6.36 -8.35
C MET A 40 -16.47 5.60 -9.68
N LEU A 41 -17.36 5.91 -10.61
CA LEU A 41 -17.35 5.31 -11.95
C LEU A 41 -16.07 5.64 -12.71
N ASN A 42 -15.64 6.89 -12.67
CA ASN A 42 -14.39 7.32 -13.29
C ASN A 42 -13.17 6.61 -12.67
N ALA A 43 -13.14 6.49 -11.34
CA ALA A 43 -12.08 5.80 -10.62
C ALA A 43 -12.02 4.31 -10.98
N THR A 44 -13.16 3.63 -11.01
CA THR A 44 -13.24 2.22 -11.37
C THR A 44 -12.74 1.98 -12.79
N GLY A 45 -13.16 2.79 -13.74
CA GLY A 45 -12.68 2.71 -15.13
C GLY A 45 -11.18 3.01 -15.26
N GLY A 46 -10.68 3.98 -14.50
CA GLY A 46 -9.25 4.31 -14.43
C GLY A 46 -8.41 3.19 -13.82
N ILE A 47 -8.90 2.55 -12.78
CA ILE A 47 -8.25 1.40 -12.13
C ILE A 47 -8.12 0.23 -13.11
N GLU A 48 -9.17 -0.11 -13.84
CA GLU A 48 -9.12 -1.18 -14.85
C GLU A 48 -8.06 -0.90 -15.93
N ARG A 49 -8.02 0.31 -16.46
CA ARG A 49 -7.00 0.70 -17.45
C ARG A 49 -5.58 0.69 -16.86
N LEU A 50 -5.42 1.18 -15.62
CA LEU A 50 -4.12 1.22 -14.97
C LEU A 50 -3.63 -0.19 -14.64
N LYS A 51 -4.51 -1.10 -14.22
CA LYS A 51 -4.20 -2.49 -13.94
C LYS A 51 -3.52 -3.20 -15.11
N GLU A 52 -3.96 -2.91 -16.32
CA GLU A 52 -3.38 -3.46 -17.54
C GLU A 52 -2.01 -2.86 -17.88
N SER A 53 -1.69 -1.71 -17.32
CA SER A 53 -0.50 -0.91 -17.65
C SER A 53 0.60 -0.96 -16.59
N VAL A 54 0.39 -1.63 -15.46
CA VAL A 54 1.37 -1.74 -14.37
C VAL A 54 1.71 -3.19 -14.06
N ASP A 55 2.85 -3.42 -13.42
CA ASP A 55 3.23 -4.73 -12.91
C ASP A 55 2.42 -5.10 -11.66
N THR A 56 2.28 -4.16 -10.75
CA THR A 56 1.50 -4.33 -9.53
C THR A 56 0.68 -3.07 -9.25
N LEU A 57 -0.56 -3.26 -8.86
CA LEU A 57 -1.48 -2.17 -8.49
C LEU A 57 -1.92 -2.33 -7.03
N ILE A 58 -1.72 -1.27 -6.27
CA ILE A 58 -2.20 -1.15 -4.89
C ILE A 58 -3.38 -0.16 -4.90
N VAL A 59 -4.54 -0.64 -4.49
CA VAL A 59 -5.77 0.18 -4.40
C VAL A 59 -6.12 0.41 -2.95
N ILE A 60 -6.21 1.68 -2.56
CA ILE A 60 -6.59 2.08 -1.19
C ILE A 60 -8.03 2.60 -1.23
N PRO A 61 -8.99 1.87 -0.63
CA PRO A 61 -10.37 2.34 -0.56
C PRO A 61 -10.52 3.41 0.51
N ASN A 62 -10.80 4.66 0.11
CA ASN A 62 -10.93 5.78 1.04
C ASN A 62 -12.02 5.55 2.10
N ASP A 63 -13.11 4.85 1.76
CA ASP A 63 -14.16 4.53 2.73
C ASP A 63 -13.64 3.75 3.95
N LYS A 64 -12.57 2.97 3.79
CA LYS A 64 -11.93 2.25 4.89
C LYS A 64 -11.27 3.20 5.91
N LEU A 65 -10.86 4.38 5.48
CA LEU A 65 -10.30 5.40 6.36
C LEU A 65 -11.34 5.95 7.34
N LEU A 66 -12.64 5.88 6.99
CA LEU A 66 -13.73 6.31 7.88
C LEU A 66 -13.85 5.44 9.13
N GLU A 67 -13.29 4.23 9.11
CA GLU A 67 -13.28 3.31 10.25
C GLU A 67 -12.27 3.74 11.33
N ILE A 68 -11.27 4.55 10.96
CA ILE A 68 -10.17 4.98 11.86
C ILE A 68 -10.22 6.47 12.21
N VAL A 69 -11.12 7.23 11.61
CA VAL A 69 -11.29 8.67 11.91
C VAL A 69 -12.39 8.91 12.93
N ASP A 70 -12.28 10.01 13.68
CA ASP A 70 -13.31 10.44 14.64
C ASP A 70 -14.58 10.84 13.87
N ARG A 71 -15.74 10.61 14.49
CA ARG A 71 -17.05 11.07 13.97
C ARG A 71 -17.14 12.59 13.77
N ARG A 72 -16.26 13.36 14.43
CA ARG A 72 -16.14 14.81 14.27
C ARG A 72 -15.29 15.23 13.09
N THR A 73 -14.67 14.27 12.40
CA THR A 73 -13.82 14.53 11.24
C THR A 73 -14.64 15.19 10.14
N THR A 74 -14.17 16.34 9.68
CA THR A 74 -14.81 17.06 8.58
C THR A 74 -14.47 16.43 7.23
N MET A 75 -15.26 16.76 6.20
CA MET A 75 -14.99 16.30 4.84
C MET A 75 -13.59 16.70 4.32
N PRO A 76 -13.13 17.97 4.50
CA PRO A 76 -11.77 18.36 4.15
C PRO A 76 -10.70 17.56 4.90
N ASP A 77 -10.89 17.28 6.18
CA ASP A 77 -9.96 16.50 6.98
C ASP A 77 -9.89 15.04 6.52
N ALA A 78 -11.01 14.45 6.14
CA ALA A 78 -11.05 13.09 5.58
C ALA A 78 -10.29 13.01 4.25
N LEU A 79 -10.44 14.00 3.37
CA LEU A 79 -9.72 14.08 2.11
C LEU A 79 -8.21 14.26 2.33
N LYS A 80 -7.82 15.08 3.31
CA LYS A 80 -6.42 15.25 3.71
C LYS A 80 -5.82 13.93 4.23
N LYS A 81 -6.57 13.20 5.05
CA LYS A 81 -6.14 11.89 5.56
C LYS A 81 -5.92 10.89 4.44
N ALA A 82 -6.79 10.87 3.44
CA ALA A 82 -6.62 10.03 2.25
C ALA A 82 -5.33 10.36 1.49
N ASP A 83 -5.01 11.64 1.35
CA ASP A 83 -3.76 12.07 0.71
C ASP A 83 -2.53 11.67 1.52
N GLU A 84 -2.57 11.80 2.84
CA GLU A 84 -1.49 11.38 3.74
C GLU A 84 -1.23 9.86 3.64
N VAL A 85 -2.28 9.05 3.62
CA VAL A 85 -2.15 7.59 3.49
C VAL A 85 -1.56 7.21 2.13
N LEU A 86 -2.00 7.85 1.06
CA LEU A 86 -1.44 7.64 -0.28
C LEU A 86 0.04 7.99 -0.31
N GLN A 87 0.43 9.11 0.29
CA GLN A 87 1.82 9.53 0.40
C GLN A 87 2.66 8.52 1.19
N GLN A 88 2.16 8.04 2.33
CA GLN A 88 2.84 7.02 3.14
C GLN A 88 3.04 5.72 2.38
N ALA A 89 2.05 5.30 1.59
CA ALA A 89 2.14 4.09 0.78
C ALA A 89 3.23 4.20 -0.29
N VAL A 90 3.27 5.30 -1.02
CA VAL A 90 4.30 5.58 -2.04
C VAL A 90 5.68 5.70 -1.40
N GLN A 91 5.78 6.43 -0.28
CA GLN A 91 7.02 6.61 0.45
C GLN A 91 7.56 5.28 0.96
N GLY A 92 6.72 4.41 1.50
CA GLY A 92 7.11 3.09 1.98
C GLY A 92 7.74 2.22 0.89
N ILE A 93 7.19 2.22 -0.30
CA ILE A 93 7.75 1.50 -1.45
C ILE A 93 9.07 2.13 -1.90
N THR A 94 9.15 3.44 -1.97
CA THR A 94 10.36 4.16 -2.36
C THR A 94 11.49 3.93 -1.38
N ASP A 95 11.20 3.92 -0.08
CA ASP A 95 12.17 3.71 0.98
C ASP A 95 12.80 2.31 0.95
N LEU A 96 12.08 1.30 0.48
CA LEU A 96 12.62 -0.06 0.31
C LEU A 96 13.85 -0.09 -0.62
N ILE A 97 13.90 0.82 -1.59
CA ILE A 97 14.95 0.87 -2.61
C ILE A 97 16.03 1.89 -2.24
N ASN A 98 15.65 3.05 -1.70
CA ASN A 98 16.51 4.21 -1.58
C ASN A 98 17.14 4.41 -0.21
N LEU A 99 16.54 3.92 0.88
CA LEU A 99 17.04 4.14 2.23
C LEU A 99 17.91 2.99 2.73
N PRO A 100 19.07 3.28 3.36
CA PRO A 100 19.83 2.27 4.08
C PRO A 100 19.03 1.70 5.25
N ALA A 101 19.10 0.37 5.43
CA ALA A 101 18.42 -0.33 6.51
C ALA A 101 19.35 -1.38 7.11
N LEU A 102 18.95 -1.96 8.26
CA LEU A 102 19.65 -3.11 8.85
C LEU A 102 19.63 -4.31 7.92
N ILE A 103 18.50 -4.51 7.25
CA ILE A 103 18.32 -5.52 6.21
C ILE A 103 17.82 -4.79 4.98
N ASN A 104 18.62 -4.78 3.93
CA ASN A 104 18.25 -4.14 2.67
C ASN A 104 17.68 -5.15 1.69
N LEU A 105 16.61 -4.75 1.00
CA LEU A 105 16.20 -5.40 -0.24
C LEU A 105 16.91 -4.71 -1.41
N ASP A 106 17.49 -5.48 -2.32
CA ASP A 106 17.96 -4.92 -3.56
C ASP A 106 16.82 -4.75 -4.57
N PHE A 107 17.08 -4.03 -5.66
CA PHE A 107 16.06 -3.82 -6.69
C PHE A 107 15.57 -5.13 -7.32
N ALA A 108 16.44 -6.13 -7.43
CA ALA A 108 16.08 -7.44 -7.99
C ALA A 108 15.08 -8.18 -7.12
N ASP A 109 15.22 -8.14 -5.79
CA ASP A 109 14.27 -8.73 -4.85
C ASP A 109 12.91 -8.06 -4.94
N VAL A 110 12.87 -6.73 -4.93
CA VAL A 110 11.63 -5.96 -5.08
C VAL A 110 10.97 -6.26 -6.43
N SER A 111 11.75 -6.32 -7.49
CA SER A 111 11.26 -6.63 -8.84
C SER A 111 10.65 -8.02 -8.91
N THR A 112 11.28 -9.03 -8.29
CA THR A 112 10.76 -10.40 -8.24
C THR A 112 9.41 -10.47 -7.54
N VAL A 113 9.23 -9.71 -6.45
CA VAL A 113 7.97 -9.69 -5.70
C VAL A 113 6.87 -8.92 -6.42
N MET A 114 7.20 -7.86 -7.16
CA MET A 114 6.21 -6.93 -7.72
C MET A 114 5.97 -7.07 -9.22
N LYS A 115 6.87 -7.70 -9.97
CA LYS A 115 6.71 -7.80 -11.43
C LYS A 115 5.57 -8.74 -11.81
N ASP A 116 4.63 -8.24 -12.61
CA ASP A 116 3.48 -8.99 -13.15
C ASP A 116 2.61 -9.69 -12.08
N LYS A 117 2.49 -9.10 -10.89
CA LYS A 117 1.73 -9.70 -9.77
C LYS A 117 0.25 -9.27 -9.71
N GLY A 118 -0.15 -8.24 -10.43
CA GLY A 118 -1.53 -7.76 -10.42
C GLY A 118 -1.88 -6.93 -9.20
N LEU A 119 -2.89 -7.31 -8.44
CA LEU A 119 -3.34 -6.58 -7.26
C LEU A 119 -2.51 -6.93 -6.02
N ALA A 120 -2.18 -5.90 -5.24
CA ALA A 120 -1.58 -6.03 -3.94
C ALA A 120 -2.35 -5.21 -2.90
N HIS A 121 -2.19 -5.56 -1.64
CA HIS A 121 -2.81 -4.87 -0.51
C HIS A 121 -1.74 -4.25 0.38
N ILE A 122 -2.10 -3.19 1.06
CA ILE A 122 -1.21 -2.49 1.98
C ILE A 122 -1.84 -2.38 3.35
N GLY A 123 -1.04 -2.58 4.39
CA GLY A 123 -1.41 -2.32 5.77
C GLY A 123 -0.35 -1.48 6.45
N ILE A 124 -0.76 -0.55 7.28
CA ILE A 124 0.11 0.37 8.00
C ILE A 124 -0.22 0.30 9.48
N GLY A 125 0.81 0.18 10.30
CA GLY A 125 0.68 0.21 11.75
C GLY A 125 1.85 0.95 12.40
N SER A 126 1.60 1.62 13.51
CA SER A 126 2.63 2.27 14.31
C SER A 126 2.36 2.05 15.79
N ALA A 127 3.43 1.96 16.57
CA ALA A 127 3.35 1.76 18.01
C ALA A 127 4.55 2.36 18.73
N LYS A 128 4.42 2.54 20.04
CA LYS A 128 5.46 3.04 20.95
C LYS A 128 5.57 2.11 22.15
N GLY A 129 6.73 2.09 22.80
CA GLY A 129 6.98 1.29 24.00
C GLY A 129 7.90 0.11 23.72
N ASP A 130 7.99 -0.81 24.69
CA ASP A 130 8.98 -1.89 24.66
C ASP A 130 8.69 -2.94 23.56
N ASP A 131 7.42 -3.27 23.35
CA ASP A 131 6.98 -4.24 22.32
C ASP A 131 6.50 -3.56 21.03
N LYS A 132 7.01 -2.38 20.73
CA LYS A 132 6.52 -1.54 19.62
C LYS A 132 6.54 -2.20 18.25
N ALA A 133 7.56 -3.03 17.95
CA ALA A 133 7.66 -3.69 16.64
C ALA A 133 6.53 -4.70 16.43
N ILE A 134 6.26 -5.57 17.42
CA ILE A 134 5.16 -6.54 17.37
C ILE A 134 3.81 -5.84 17.38
N GLU A 135 3.63 -4.82 18.21
CA GLU A 135 2.38 -4.04 18.25
C GLU A 135 2.10 -3.31 16.92
N ALA A 136 3.13 -2.70 16.33
CA ALA A 136 3.01 -2.05 15.02
C ALA A 136 2.62 -3.05 13.92
N VAL A 137 3.24 -4.22 13.90
CA VAL A 137 2.94 -5.27 12.94
C VAL A 137 1.51 -5.81 13.11
N LYS A 138 1.06 -6.03 14.32
CA LYS A 138 -0.33 -6.43 14.60
C LYS A 138 -1.33 -5.41 14.07
N LEU A 139 -1.05 -4.12 14.26
CA LEU A 139 -1.87 -3.04 13.72
C LEU A 139 -1.84 -3.00 12.18
N ALA A 140 -0.69 -3.25 11.57
CA ALA A 140 -0.55 -3.28 10.11
C ALA A 140 -1.35 -4.44 9.49
N VAL A 141 -1.27 -5.65 10.05
CA VAL A 141 -2.01 -6.81 9.51
C VAL A 141 -3.52 -6.74 9.78
N ALA A 142 -3.93 -5.99 10.78
CA ALA A 142 -5.34 -5.70 11.07
C ALA A 142 -5.82 -4.38 10.46
N SER A 143 -4.99 -3.72 9.64
CA SER A 143 -5.29 -2.40 9.08
C SER A 143 -6.59 -2.41 8.27
N PRO A 144 -7.46 -1.40 8.46
CA PRO A 144 -8.65 -1.22 7.62
C PRO A 144 -8.35 -0.99 6.14
N LEU A 145 -7.10 -0.64 5.79
CA LEU A 145 -6.66 -0.50 4.40
C LEU A 145 -6.57 -1.85 3.67
N LEU A 146 -6.46 -2.95 4.39
CA LEU A 146 -6.52 -4.29 3.81
C LEU A 146 -7.96 -4.64 3.48
N GLU A 147 -8.24 -5.01 2.24
CA GLU A 147 -9.56 -5.48 1.82
C GLU A 147 -9.82 -6.92 2.28
N THR A 148 -8.75 -7.69 2.48
CA THR A 148 -8.76 -9.09 2.91
C THR A 148 -7.73 -9.32 4.00
N THR A 149 -7.70 -10.52 4.58
CA THR A 149 -6.63 -10.93 5.49
C THR A 149 -5.36 -11.28 4.69
N ILE A 150 -4.21 -11.28 5.36
CA ILE A 150 -2.94 -11.69 4.74
C ILE A 150 -2.80 -13.22 4.64
N ASN A 151 -3.71 -13.97 5.22
CA ASN A 151 -3.71 -15.43 5.14
C ASN A 151 -3.79 -15.88 3.69
N GLY A 152 -2.85 -16.73 3.27
CA GLY A 152 -2.76 -17.19 1.88
C GLY A 152 -2.01 -16.24 0.95
N ALA A 153 -1.39 -15.18 1.48
CA ALA A 153 -0.50 -14.35 0.69
C ALA A 153 0.72 -15.16 0.21
N THR A 154 1.09 -15.00 -1.04
CA THR A 154 2.25 -15.69 -1.62
C THR A 154 3.54 -14.90 -1.48
N HIS A 155 3.45 -13.60 -1.38
CA HIS A 155 4.57 -12.67 -1.25
C HIS A 155 4.18 -11.54 -0.30
N VAL A 156 5.06 -11.25 0.64
CA VAL A 156 4.88 -10.16 1.59
C VAL A 156 6.15 -9.33 1.65
N ILE A 157 6.00 -8.02 1.53
CA ILE A 157 7.08 -7.07 1.78
C ILE A 157 6.77 -6.34 3.08
N ILE A 158 7.75 -6.34 3.99
CA ILE A 158 7.65 -5.69 5.28
C ILE A 158 8.66 -4.57 5.34
N ASN A 159 8.20 -3.36 5.57
CA ASN A 159 9.04 -2.20 5.84
C ASN A 159 8.88 -1.81 7.30
N ILE A 160 9.95 -1.92 8.07
CA ILE A 160 9.97 -1.58 9.49
C ILE A 160 10.94 -0.43 9.67
N SER A 161 10.45 0.68 10.20
CA SER A 161 11.26 1.87 10.48
C SER A 161 11.06 2.33 11.91
N GLY A 162 12.10 2.95 12.46
CA GLY A 162 12.12 3.47 13.81
C GLY A 162 13.31 2.95 14.60
N ASP A 163 13.30 3.21 15.89
CA ASP A 163 14.35 2.77 16.82
C ASP A 163 14.02 1.37 17.34
N ILE A 164 14.42 0.35 16.58
CA ILE A 164 14.17 -1.06 16.87
C ILE A 164 15.46 -1.88 16.75
N SER A 165 15.54 -2.95 17.52
CA SER A 165 16.63 -3.92 17.40
C SER A 165 16.42 -4.89 16.25
N LEU A 166 17.49 -5.58 15.83
CA LEU A 166 17.39 -6.64 14.83
C LEU A 166 16.49 -7.78 15.30
N MET A 167 16.52 -8.13 16.60
CA MET A 167 15.64 -9.15 17.17
C MET A 167 14.17 -8.76 17.09
N ASP A 168 13.85 -7.51 17.41
CA ASP A 168 12.47 -7.01 17.31
C ASP A 168 11.95 -7.05 15.87
N ALA A 169 12.80 -6.67 14.90
CA ALA A 169 12.48 -6.77 13.49
C ALA A 169 12.26 -8.22 13.05
N ASN A 170 13.08 -9.15 13.51
CA ASN A 170 12.93 -10.58 13.24
C ASN A 170 11.64 -11.15 13.83
N ASP A 171 11.30 -10.79 15.06
CA ASP A 171 10.06 -11.23 15.69
C ASP A 171 8.83 -10.72 14.95
N ALA A 172 8.85 -9.46 14.50
CA ALA A 172 7.80 -8.88 13.68
C ALA A 172 7.65 -9.62 12.35
N ALA A 173 8.74 -9.89 11.65
CA ALA A 173 8.75 -10.62 10.39
C ALA A 173 8.22 -12.05 10.56
N SER A 174 8.62 -12.75 11.62
CA SER A 174 8.13 -14.10 11.92
C SER A 174 6.62 -14.11 12.18
N TYR A 175 6.10 -13.13 12.88
CA TYR A 175 4.68 -12.98 13.13
C TYR A 175 3.89 -12.87 11.81
N VAL A 176 4.37 -12.07 10.87
CA VAL A 176 3.73 -11.92 9.55
C VAL A 176 3.80 -13.22 8.75
N GLN A 177 4.94 -13.89 8.75
CA GLN A 177 5.11 -15.15 8.05
C GLN A 177 4.18 -16.25 8.57
N ASP A 178 4.00 -16.35 9.87
CA ASP A 178 3.07 -17.29 10.50
C ASP A 178 1.61 -17.02 10.09
N LEU A 179 1.23 -15.76 9.96
CA LEU A 179 -0.11 -15.37 9.52
C LEU A 179 -0.33 -15.57 8.02
N ALA A 180 0.67 -15.31 7.19
CA ALA A 180 0.57 -15.45 5.74
C ALA A 180 0.50 -16.90 5.29
N GLY A 181 1.20 -17.82 5.99
CA GLY A 181 1.22 -19.23 5.71
C GLY A 181 2.56 -19.73 5.15
N GLU A 182 2.63 -21.03 4.89
CA GLU A 182 3.88 -21.70 4.47
C GLU A 182 4.34 -21.31 3.07
N ASP A 183 3.43 -20.80 2.23
CA ASP A 183 3.71 -20.46 0.83
C ASP A 183 4.17 -19.00 0.63
N ALA A 184 4.29 -18.24 1.70
CA ALA A 184 4.67 -16.82 1.66
C ALA A 184 6.19 -16.60 1.70
#